data_2ba4b94cf333c2189e4e97c34b6eb3e5
#
_entry.id   2ba4b94cf333c2189e4e97c34b6eb3e5
#
_cell.length_a   1.000
_cell.length_b   1.000
_cell.length_c   1.000
_cell.angle_alpha   90.00
_cell.angle_beta   90.00
_cell.angle_gamma   90.00
#
_symmetry.space_group_name_H-M   'P 1'
#
loop_
_entity.id
_entity.type
_entity.pdbx_description
1 polymer ?
#
loop_
_entity_poly.entity_id
_entity_poly.type
_entity_poly.pdbx_seq_one_letter_code
_entity_poly.pdbx_strand_id
1 'polypeptide(L)' 'MKVEYDPKHDLLNIDFLPDMEVVDSMEIDGIIFDYGQDHSIVSIEILDAGKRTKHSPLEQLEFAVTKSEG' A
#
# COMPACT_ATOMS: atom_id res chain seq x y z
N MET A 1 -6.61 -9.04 -1.86
CA MET A 1 -5.92 -7.75 -1.67
C MET A 1 -6.69 -6.91 -0.69
N LYS A 2 -5.98 -6.27 0.22
CA LYS A 2 -6.61 -5.46 1.26
C LYS A 2 -5.94 -4.09 1.28
N VAL A 3 -6.75 -3.03 1.34
CA VAL A 3 -6.25 -1.65 1.45
C VAL A 3 -6.72 -1.10 2.78
N GLU A 4 -5.78 -0.62 3.59
CA GLU A 4 -6.06 -0.02 4.89
C GLU A 4 -5.41 1.34 5.00
N TYR A 5 -6.13 2.30 5.57
CA TYR A 5 -5.56 3.59 5.92
C TYR A 5 -5.65 3.80 7.42
N ASP A 6 -4.50 4.10 8.04
CA ASP A 6 -4.41 4.46 9.45
C ASP A 6 -4.28 5.97 9.56
N PRO A 7 -5.35 6.69 9.95
CA PRO A 7 -5.30 8.15 10.05
C PRO A 7 -4.42 8.66 11.18
N LYS A 8 -4.21 7.85 12.21
CA LYS A 8 -3.35 8.24 13.33
C LYS A 8 -1.89 8.39 12.89
N HIS A 9 -1.42 7.50 12.02
CA HIS A 9 -0.05 7.49 11.56
C HIS A 9 0.09 7.99 10.11
N ASP A 10 -1.01 8.37 9.48
CA ASP A 10 -1.06 8.77 8.08
C ASP A 10 -0.39 7.71 7.18
N LEU A 11 -0.74 6.45 7.43
CA LEU A 11 -0.14 5.30 6.78
C LEU A 11 -1.18 4.60 5.91
N LEU A 12 -0.87 4.47 4.63
CA LEU A 12 -1.69 3.69 3.70
C LEU A 12 -1.00 2.36 3.44
N ASN A 13 -1.68 1.25 3.72
CA ASN A 13 -1.15 -0.09 3.52
C ASN A 13 -1.94 -0.84 2.46
N ILE A 14 -1.23 -1.46 1.54
CA ILE A 14 -1.83 -2.31 0.50
C ILE A 14 -1.28 -3.71 0.63
N ASP A 15 -2.11 -4.65 1.08
CA ASP A 15 -1.76 -6.06 1.24
C ASP A 15 -2.12 -6.83 -0.02
N PHE A 16 -1.12 -7.35 -0.71
CA PHE A 16 -1.33 -8.22 -1.86
C PHE A 16 -1.52 -9.67 -1.44
N LEU A 17 -0.75 -10.09 -0.43
CA LEU A 17 -0.71 -11.47 0.05
C LEU A 17 -0.87 -11.47 1.58
N PRO A 18 -2.08 -11.23 2.09
CA PRO A 18 -2.28 -11.02 3.53
C PRO A 18 -1.94 -12.22 4.41
N ASP A 19 -1.91 -13.43 3.84
CA ASP A 19 -1.58 -14.64 4.60
C ASP A 19 -0.10 -14.99 4.56
N MET A 20 0.70 -14.25 3.79
CA MET A 20 2.13 -14.51 3.68
C MET A 20 2.91 -13.69 4.71
N GLU A 21 3.86 -14.34 5.37
CA GLU A 21 4.74 -13.69 6.34
C GLU A 21 5.74 -12.78 5.64
N VAL A 22 5.94 -11.59 6.20
CA VAL A 22 6.97 -10.65 5.75
C VAL A 22 8.29 -11.05 6.39
N VAL A 23 9.31 -11.29 5.58
CA VAL A 23 10.65 -11.68 6.07
C VAL A 23 11.70 -10.59 5.87
N ASP A 24 11.43 -9.61 5.01
CA ASP A 24 12.34 -8.50 4.74
C ASP A 24 11.56 -7.30 4.22
N SER A 25 12.15 -6.12 4.34
CA SER A 25 11.52 -4.88 3.87
C SER A 25 12.59 -3.94 3.32
N MET A 26 12.17 -3.11 2.36
CA MET A 26 13.02 -2.06 1.79
C MET A 26 12.22 -0.78 1.71
N GLU A 27 12.81 0.32 2.16
CA GLU A 27 12.18 1.63 2.06
C GLU A 27 12.84 2.46 0.96
N ILE A 28 12.00 3.05 0.11
CA ILE A 28 12.43 3.98 -0.92
C ILE A 28 11.51 5.19 -0.84
N ASP A 29 12.06 6.35 -0.46
CA ASP A 29 11.33 7.61 -0.39
C ASP A 29 10.01 7.55 0.39
N GLY A 30 10.04 6.89 1.55
CA GLY A 30 8.86 6.76 2.41
C GLY A 30 7.85 5.72 1.94
N ILE A 31 8.21 4.89 0.97
CA ILE A 31 7.39 3.77 0.53
C ILE A 31 8.14 2.49 0.92
N ILE A 32 7.50 1.66 1.74
CA ILE A 32 8.09 0.43 2.25
C ILE A 32 7.55 -0.74 1.43
N PHE A 33 8.46 -1.51 0.86
CA PHE A 33 8.14 -2.73 0.13
C PHE A 33 8.43 -3.92 1.03
N ASP A 34 7.40 -4.69 1.38
CA ASP A 34 7.52 -5.85 2.24
C ASP A 34 7.61 -7.11 1.40
N TYR A 35 8.62 -7.93 1.65
CA TYR A 35 8.90 -9.13 0.87
C TYR A 35 8.66 -10.39 1.66
N GLY A 36 8.14 -11.40 0.99
CA GLY A 36 8.03 -12.76 1.51
C GLY A 36 9.30 -13.55 1.24
N GLN A 37 9.30 -14.81 1.72
CA GLN A 37 10.46 -15.68 1.65
C GLN A 37 10.86 -16.04 0.21
N ASP A 38 9.92 -16.00 -0.72
CA ASP A 38 10.16 -16.26 -2.14
C ASP A 38 10.47 -14.99 -2.96
N HIS A 39 10.76 -13.87 -2.27
CA HIS A 39 10.99 -12.56 -2.88
C HIS A 39 9.75 -11.92 -3.51
N SER A 40 8.57 -12.47 -3.29
CA SER A 40 7.32 -11.82 -3.69
C SER A 40 7.08 -10.58 -2.85
N ILE A 41 6.49 -9.55 -3.45
CA ILE A 41 6.02 -8.40 -2.68
C ILE A 41 4.72 -8.80 -1.98
N VAL A 42 4.76 -8.81 -0.65
CA VAL A 42 3.62 -9.15 0.19
C VAL A 42 2.70 -7.95 0.36
N SER A 43 3.29 -6.79 0.62
CA SER A 43 2.56 -5.56 0.85
C SER A 43 3.40 -4.33 0.54
N ILE A 44 2.72 -3.20 0.40
CA ILE A 44 3.35 -1.89 0.24
C ILE A 44 2.76 -0.97 1.31
N GLU A 45 3.64 -0.26 2.03
CA GLU A 45 3.25 0.71 3.05
C GLU A 45 3.68 2.09 2.60
N ILE A 46 2.73 3.02 2.53
CA ILE A 46 3.01 4.39 2.07
C ILE A 46 2.93 5.32 3.27
N LEU A 47 4.08 5.85 3.68
CA LEU A 47 4.19 6.80 4.78
C LEU A 47 3.76 8.19 4.32
N ASP A 48 3.18 8.97 5.24
CA ASP A 48 2.71 10.32 4.96
C ASP A 48 1.76 10.39 3.76
N ALA A 49 0.85 9.43 3.67
CA ALA A 49 -0.03 9.27 2.51
C ALA A 49 -0.85 10.54 2.23
N GLY A 50 -1.40 11.16 3.26
CA GLY A 50 -2.18 12.39 3.11
C GLY A 50 -1.34 13.56 2.62
N LYS A 51 -0.10 13.67 3.09
CA LYS A 51 0.82 14.72 2.65
C LYS A 51 1.22 14.52 1.19
N ARG A 52 1.42 13.28 0.77
CA ARG A 52 1.80 12.95 -0.62
C ARG A 52 0.69 13.30 -1.59
N THR A 53 -0.55 13.03 -1.21
CA THR A 53 -1.71 13.28 -2.06
C THR A 53 -2.31 14.66 -1.85
N LYS A 54 -1.87 15.38 -0.81
CA LYS A 54 -2.39 16.68 -0.40
C LYS A 54 -3.85 16.64 0.07
N HIS A 55 -4.38 15.45 0.31
CA HIS A 55 -5.73 15.20 0.79
C HIS A 55 -5.72 13.96 1.68
N SER A 56 -6.73 13.84 2.53
CA SER A 56 -6.92 12.60 3.29
C SER A 56 -7.30 11.46 2.33
N PRO A 57 -6.61 10.32 2.38
CA PRO A 57 -6.99 9.16 1.57
C PRO A 57 -8.43 8.69 1.81
N LEU A 58 -8.97 8.92 3.03
CA LEU A 58 -10.36 8.57 3.33
C LEU A 58 -11.36 9.37 2.51
N GLU A 59 -10.99 10.58 2.10
CA GLU A 59 -11.86 11.48 1.35
C GLU A 59 -11.65 11.40 -0.15
N GLN A 60 -10.46 10.99 -0.57
CA GLN A 60 -10.03 11.10 -1.96
C GLN A 60 -9.76 9.75 -2.63
N LEU A 61 -9.95 8.64 -1.91
CA LEU A 61 -9.71 7.33 -2.49
C LEU A 61 -10.77 7.02 -3.55
N GLU A 62 -10.32 6.77 -4.76
CA GLU A 62 -11.16 6.35 -5.87
C GLU A 62 -10.71 4.98 -6.35
N PHE A 63 -11.65 4.08 -6.50
CA PHE A 63 -11.40 2.78 -7.10
C PHE A 63 -12.08 2.74 -8.47
N ALA A 64 -11.30 2.54 -9.51
CA ALA A 64 -11.82 2.50 -10.87
C ALA A 64 -11.24 1.31 -11.62
N VAL A 65 -12.08 0.67 -12.40
CA VAL A 65 -11.66 -0.41 -13.29
C VAL A 65 -11.79 0.08 -14.73
N THR A 66 -10.67 0.14 -15.43
CA THR A 66 -10.70 0.55 -16.84
C THR A 66 -11.21 -0.61 -17.69
N LYS A 67 -12.00 -0.28 -18.69
CA LYS A 67 -12.54 -1.27 -19.61
C LYS A 67 -11.42 -1.77 -20.51
N SER A 68 -11.20 -3.07 -20.53
CA SER A 68 -10.22 -3.69 -21.40
C SER A 68 -10.84 -3.97 -22.77
N GLU A 69 -10.14 -3.59 -23.83
CA GLU A 69 -10.50 -3.92 -25.19
C GLU A 69 -9.63 -5.07 -25.67
N GLY A 70 -10.25 -6.14 -26.06
CA GLY A 70 -9.49 -7.22 -26.63
C GLY A 70 -9.82 -8.58 -26.15
#